data_20daf371bd0a1de553311fd60920295b
#
_entry.id   20daf371bd0a1de553311fd60920295b
#
_cell.length_a   1.000
_cell.length_b   1.000
_cell.length_c   1.000
_cell.angle_alpha   90.00
_cell.angle_beta   90.00
_cell.angle_gamma   90.00
#
_symmetry.space_group_name_H-M   'P 1'
#
loop_
_entity.id
_entity.type
_entity.pdbx_description
1 polymer ?
#
loop_
_entity_poly.entity_id
_entity_poly.type
_entity_poly.pdbx_seq_one_letter_code
_entity_poly.pdbx_strand_id
1 'polypeptide(L)'
;MAVGDGAELVRRCRAGDGAAWEEIVSGYSRRIYNLAYRFTSRADAAEDLTQEVFIRVYRSLEQYDPKQGDLQNWLMRLARNLIIDDYRRRQRTPHDTQADDLEDHTYHLRSGAGSVQNDMERRELGAQVQAGIDKLSPDLRTCVILRDIEELSYQEIVDLLGIPEGTVKSRINRGRIELAKILRRMRVVAMSNT
;
A
#
# COMPACT_ATOMS: atom_id res chain seq x y z
N MET A 1 -3.19 8.32 16.56
CA MET A 1 -2.99 7.77 17.91
C MET A 1 -1.68 7.00 17.89
N ALA A 2 -0.78 7.24 18.82
CA ALA A 2 0.40 6.41 18.98
C ALA A 2 -0.10 5.01 19.37
N VAL A 3 0.23 4.01 18.58
CA VAL A 3 0.03 2.60 18.97
C VAL A 3 0.91 2.40 20.20
N GLY A 4 0.35 1.86 21.28
CA GLY A 4 1.10 1.58 22.51
C GLY A 4 2.34 0.75 22.22
N ASP A 5 3.17 0.48 23.23
CA ASP A 5 4.36 -0.37 23.03
C ASP A 5 3.97 -1.65 22.29
N GLY A 6 4.44 -1.80 21.06
CA GLY A 6 4.06 -2.90 20.17
C GLY A 6 4.40 -4.27 20.75
N ALA A 7 5.47 -4.38 21.55
CA ALA A 7 5.83 -5.61 22.23
C ALA A 7 4.81 -5.97 23.31
N GLU A 8 4.34 -4.99 24.05
CA GLU A 8 3.30 -5.16 25.06
C GLU A 8 1.96 -5.56 24.45
N LEU A 9 1.57 -4.93 23.33
CA LEU A 9 0.35 -5.30 22.60
C LEU A 9 0.39 -6.76 22.13
N VAL A 10 1.50 -7.20 21.55
CA VAL A 10 1.66 -8.60 21.13
C VAL A 10 1.63 -9.55 22.33
N ARG A 11 2.26 -9.20 23.44
CA ARG A 11 2.21 -10.01 24.67
C ARG A 11 0.78 -10.20 25.17
N ARG A 12 -0.01 -9.12 25.20
CA ARG A 12 -1.44 -9.16 25.59
C ARG A 12 -2.27 -9.99 24.60
N CYS A 13 -2.05 -9.83 23.30
CA CYS A 13 -2.73 -10.65 22.27
C CYS A 13 -2.44 -12.13 22.47
N ARG A 14 -1.20 -12.54 22.74
CA ARG A 14 -0.82 -13.93 23.01
C ARG A 14 -1.48 -14.48 24.29
N ALA A 15 -1.77 -13.59 25.25
CA ALA A 15 -2.52 -13.94 26.46
C ALA A 15 -4.05 -14.00 26.25
N GLY A 16 -4.55 -13.80 25.00
CA GLY A 16 -5.97 -13.85 24.67
C GLY A 16 -6.73 -12.55 24.87
N ASP A 17 -6.03 -11.41 25.05
CA ASP A 17 -6.67 -10.09 25.19
C ASP A 17 -7.19 -9.60 23.83
N GLY A 18 -8.50 -9.71 23.61
CA GLY A 18 -9.16 -9.24 22.38
C GLY A 18 -9.03 -7.73 22.17
N ALA A 19 -9.02 -6.92 23.23
CA ALA A 19 -8.88 -5.47 23.12
C ALA A 19 -7.50 -5.07 22.58
N ALA A 20 -6.45 -5.80 22.94
CA ALA A 20 -5.11 -5.58 22.36
C ALA A 20 -5.08 -5.91 20.86
N TRP A 21 -5.82 -6.93 20.42
CA TRP A 21 -5.97 -7.23 19.00
C TRP A 21 -6.74 -6.14 18.25
N GLU A 22 -7.84 -5.65 18.81
CA GLU A 22 -8.60 -4.54 18.23
C GLU A 22 -7.74 -3.27 18.09
N GLU A 23 -6.85 -3.01 19.05
CA GLU A 23 -5.92 -1.89 18.98
C GLU A 23 -4.92 -2.04 17.81
N ILE A 24 -4.38 -3.25 17.58
CA ILE A 24 -3.53 -3.54 16.42
C ILE A 24 -4.32 -3.33 15.13
N VAL A 25 -5.50 -3.91 15.01
CA VAL A 25 -6.34 -3.80 13.81
C VAL A 25 -6.67 -2.35 13.52
N SER A 26 -7.18 -1.59 14.49
CA SER A 26 -7.56 -0.19 14.30
C SER A 26 -6.37 0.71 13.97
N GLY A 27 -5.20 0.42 14.55
CA GLY A 27 -3.98 1.20 14.34
C GLY A 27 -3.36 1.03 12.94
N TYR A 28 -3.52 -0.14 12.33
CA TYR A 28 -2.85 -0.47 11.07
C TYR A 28 -3.78 -0.65 9.87
N SER A 29 -5.10 -0.84 10.05
CA SER A 29 -6.07 -1.12 8.97
C SER A 29 -5.96 -0.13 7.82
N ARG A 30 -5.97 1.15 8.12
CA ARG A 30 -5.90 2.20 7.10
C ARG A 30 -4.62 2.14 6.27
N ARG A 31 -3.49 1.90 6.92
CA ARG A 31 -2.19 1.85 6.24
C ARG A 31 -2.10 0.63 5.32
N ILE A 32 -2.57 -0.53 5.79
CA ILE A 32 -2.60 -1.77 5.01
C ILE A 32 -3.58 -1.62 3.83
N TYR A 33 -4.79 -1.10 4.08
CA TYR A 33 -5.77 -0.85 3.03
C TYR A 33 -5.21 0.07 1.94
N ASN A 34 -4.60 1.19 2.32
CA ASN A 34 -4.02 2.12 1.36
C ASN A 34 -2.93 1.44 0.51
N LEU A 35 -2.08 0.62 1.13
CA LEU A 35 -1.08 -0.15 0.41
C LEU A 35 -1.73 -1.13 -0.56
N ALA A 36 -2.71 -1.92 -0.12
CA ALA A 36 -3.44 -2.86 -0.96
C ALA A 36 -4.14 -2.14 -2.13
N TYR A 37 -4.80 -1.01 -1.87
CA TYR A 37 -5.47 -0.22 -2.89
C TYR A 37 -4.51 0.31 -3.97
N ARG A 38 -3.28 0.67 -3.62
CA ARG A 38 -2.27 1.11 -4.60
C ARG A 38 -1.88 0.02 -5.60
N PHE A 39 -1.99 -1.24 -5.19
CA PHE A 39 -1.71 -2.37 -6.07
C PHE A 39 -2.94 -2.87 -6.83
N THR A 40 -4.12 -2.85 -6.21
CA THR A 40 -5.35 -3.41 -6.77
C THR A 40 -6.16 -2.40 -7.58
N SER A 41 -6.12 -1.12 -7.18
CA SER A 41 -6.98 -0.03 -7.68
C SER A 41 -8.48 -0.30 -7.54
N ARG A 42 -8.84 -1.28 -6.70
CA ARG A 42 -10.22 -1.70 -6.44
C ARG A 42 -10.45 -1.76 -4.93
N ALA A 43 -11.55 -1.17 -4.48
CA ALA A 43 -11.89 -1.06 -3.06
C ALA A 43 -12.16 -2.44 -2.44
N ASP A 44 -12.99 -3.25 -3.11
CA ASP A 44 -13.33 -4.61 -2.68
C ASP A 44 -12.08 -5.50 -2.53
N ALA A 45 -11.22 -5.51 -3.54
CA ALA A 45 -9.99 -6.29 -3.52
C ALA A 45 -8.99 -5.78 -2.45
N ALA A 46 -8.98 -4.47 -2.17
CA ALA A 46 -8.14 -3.91 -1.11
C ALA A 46 -8.66 -4.26 0.28
N GLU A 47 -9.99 -4.31 0.48
CA GLU A 47 -10.62 -4.77 1.71
C GLU A 47 -10.32 -6.25 1.98
N ASP A 48 -10.51 -7.11 0.98
CA ASP A 48 -10.22 -8.54 1.07
C ASP A 48 -8.76 -8.79 1.44
N LEU A 49 -7.83 -8.14 0.75
CA LEU A 49 -6.40 -8.24 1.05
C LEU A 49 -6.07 -7.72 2.45
N THR A 50 -6.74 -6.66 2.90
CA THR A 50 -6.54 -6.13 4.26
C THR A 50 -6.95 -7.16 5.30
N GLN A 51 -8.09 -7.83 5.12
CA GLN A 51 -8.53 -8.90 5.99
C GLN A 51 -7.56 -10.09 5.98
N GLU A 52 -7.11 -10.51 4.79
CA GLU A 52 -6.14 -11.60 4.66
C GLU A 52 -4.81 -11.30 5.36
N VAL A 53 -4.33 -10.05 5.27
CA VAL A 53 -3.15 -9.58 6.01
C VAL A 53 -3.35 -9.75 7.50
N PHE A 54 -4.48 -9.30 8.07
CA PHE A 54 -4.73 -9.43 9.51
C PHE A 54 -4.86 -10.89 9.95
N ILE A 55 -5.49 -11.75 9.16
CA ILE A 55 -5.51 -13.19 9.43
C ILE A 55 -4.08 -13.75 9.46
N ARG A 56 -3.23 -13.35 8.52
CA ARG A 56 -1.83 -13.77 8.47
C ARG A 56 -1.04 -13.24 9.66
N VAL A 57 -1.21 -11.98 10.02
CA VAL A 57 -0.58 -11.35 11.19
C VAL A 57 -0.98 -12.11 12.45
N TYR A 58 -2.26 -12.36 12.68
CA TYR A 58 -2.76 -13.08 13.84
C TYR A 58 -2.12 -14.46 13.98
N ARG A 59 -2.09 -15.23 12.88
CA ARG A 59 -1.47 -16.57 12.85
C ARG A 59 0.05 -16.56 13.06
N SER A 60 0.68 -15.43 12.78
CA SER A 60 2.14 -15.28 12.87
C SER A 60 2.59 -14.52 14.11
N LEU A 61 1.67 -14.10 15.01
CA LEU A 61 2.00 -13.33 16.21
C LEU A 61 3.06 -14.04 17.08
N GLU A 62 3.03 -15.37 17.17
CA GLU A 62 4.01 -16.15 17.92
C GLU A 62 5.45 -16.01 17.37
N GLN A 63 5.59 -15.63 16.10
CA GLN A 63 6.88 -15.47 15.43
C GLN A 63 7.46 -14.05 15.60
N TYR A 64 6.67 -13.11 16.14
CA TYR A 64 7.17 -11.77 16.38
C TYR A 64 8.19 -11.76 17.51
N ASP A 65 9.38 -11.22 17.24
CA ASP A 65 10.45 -11.02 18.21
C ASP A 65 10.80 -9.52 18.28
N PRO A 66 10.51 -8.85 19.42
CA PRO A 66 10.79 -7.42 19.59
C PRO A 66 12.28 -7.08 19.50
N LYS A 67 13.18 -8.07 19.64
CA LYS A 67 14.63 -7.86 19.45
C LYS A 67 15.03 -7.68 17.99
N GLN A 68 14.18 -8.12 17.05
CA GLN A 68 14.42 -8.03 15.60
C GLN A 68 13.78 -6.78 14.97
N GLY A 69 13.07 -5.97 15.74
CA GLY A 69 12.45 -4.73 15.29
C GLY A 69 11.07 -4.47 15.90
N ASP A 70 10.55 -3.29 15.64
CA ASP A 70 9.24 -2.90 16.14
C ASP A 70 8.09 -3.63 15.43
N LEU A 71 6.93 -3.64 16.08
CA LEU A 71 5.71 -4.30 15.58
C LEU A 71 5.28 -3.72 14.21
N GLN A 72 5.41 -2.41 14.03
CA GLN A 72 5.01 -1.76 12.78
C GLN A 72 5.81 -2.28 11.59
N ASN A 73 7.13 -2.35 11.73
CA ASN A 73 8.01 -2.82 10.67
C ASN A 73 7.77 -4.31 10.35
N TRP A 74 7.62 -5.13 11.38
CA TRP A 74 7.30 -6.55 11.23
C TRP A 74 5.97 -6.77 10.52
N LEU A 75 4.91 -6.10 10.98
CA LEU A 75 3.56 -6.20 10.43
C LEU A 75 3.51 -5.70 8.98
N MET A 76 4.10 -4.53 8.70
CA MET A 76 4.14 -3.97 7.34
C MET A 76 4.98 -4.82 6.39
N ARG A 77 5.99 -5.54 6.87
CA ARG A 77 6.73 -6.52 6.06
C ARG A 77 5.83 -7.69 5.64
N LEU A 78 5.02 -8.23 6.57
CA LEU A 78 4.05 -9.28 6.25
C LEU A 78 3.00 -8.77 5.24
N ALA A 79 2.49 -7.57 5.44
CA ALA A 79 1.52 -6.95 4.56
C ALA A 79 2.08 -6.80 3.13
N ARG A 80 3.28 -6.23 2.99
CA ARG A 80 3.93 -6.05 1.68
C ARG A 80 4.15 -7.39 0.96
N ASN A 81 4.67 -8.38 1.65
CA ASN A 81 4.88 -9.71 1.08
C ASN A 81 3.57 -10.27 0.51
N LEU A 82 2.50 -10.30 1.30
CA LEU A 82 1.22 -10.86 0.88
C LEU A 82 0.61 -10.10 -0.30
N ILE A 83 0.57 -8.77 -0.22
CA ILE A 83 -0.01 -7.91 -1.26
C ILE A 83 0.77 -8.04 -2.57
N ILE A 84 2.11 -8.06 -2.54
CA ILE A 84 2.93 -8.20 -3.74
C ILE A 84 2.80 -9.59 -4.33
N ASP A 85 2.73 -10.64 -3.51
CA ASP A 85 2.55 -12.00 -3.99
C ASP A 85 1.18 -12.17 -4.66
N ASP A 86 0.12 -11.61 -4.07
CA ASP A 86 -1.21 -11.58 -4.70
C ASP A 86 -1.19 -10.82 -6.03
N TYR A 87 -0.60 -9.61 -6.03
CA TYR A 87 -0.47 -8.81 -7.24
C TYR A 87 0.27 -9.55 -8.35
N ARG A 88 1.40 -10.19 -8.05
CA ARG A 88 2.16 -11.01 -9.01
C ARG A 88 1.36 -12.20 -9.51
N ARG A 89 0.60 -12.86 -8.64
CA ARG A 89 -0.27 -13.98 -9.00
C ARG A 89 -1.33 -13.55 -10.00
N ARG A 90 -2.02 -12.44 -9.76
CA ARG A 90 -3.03 -11.87 -10.68
C ARG A 90 -2.44 -11.49 -12.04
N GLN A 91 -1.19 -10.99 -12.07
CA GLN A 91 -0.53 -10.66 -13.34
C GLN A 91 -0.16 -11.89 -14.19
N ARG A 92 -0.03 -13.06 -13.58
CA ARG A 92 0.29 -14.32 -14.29
C ARG A 92 -0.94 -15.02 -14.83
N THR A 93 -2.10 -14.80 -14.26
CA THR A 93 -3.36 -15.38 -14.69
C THR A 93 -4.09 -14.33 -15.52
N PRO A 94 -4.27 -14.54 -16.85
CA PRO A 94 -5.09 -13.66 -17.67
C PRO A 94 -6.53 -13.82 -17.18
N HIS A 95 -6.98 -12.96 -16.31
CA HIS A 95 -8.38 -12.85 -15.94
C HIS A 95 -8.86 -11.50 -16.45
N ASP A 96 -10.02 -11.50 -17.10
CA ASP A 96 -10.69 -10.32 -17.64
C ASP A 96 -10.53 -9.12 -16.72
N THR A 97 -9.71 -8.18 -17.16
CA THR A 97 -9.73 -6.82 -16.63
C THR A 97 -10.97 -6.14 -17.19
N GLN A 98 -12.13 -6.47 -16.65
CA GLN A 98 -13.22 -5.51 -16.66
C GLN A 98 -12.76 -4.37 -15.75
N ALA A 99 -12.39 -3.27 -16.38
CA ALA A 99 -12.33 -1.98 -15.73
C ALA A 99 -13.77 -1.65 -15.33
N ASP A 100 -14.16 -2.08 -14.14
CA ASP A 100 -15.38 -1.57 -13.52
C ASP A 100 -15.15 -0.11 -13.20
N ASP A 101 -16.15 0.68 -13.56
CA ASP A 101 -16.24 2.13 -13.40
C ASP A 101 -15.72 2.56 -12.02
N LEU A 102 -14.95 3.65 -12.07
CA LEU A 102 -14.43 4.37 -10.90
C LEU A 102 -15.59 4.83 -10.00
N GLU A 103 -16.15 3.94 -9.23
CA GLU A 103 -16.93 4.37 -8.06
C GLU A 103 -15.95 4.90 -7.02
N ASP A 104 -16.11 6.18 -6.74
CA ASP A 104 -15.32 7.00 -5.82
C ASP A 104 -15.52 6.54 -4.36
N HIS A 105 -14.97 5.37 -4.03
CA HIS A 105 -14.87 4.93 -2.65
C HIS A 105 -13.57 5.45 -2.03
N THR A 106 -13.49 6.78 -1.94
CA THR A 106 -12.53 7.44 -1.07
C THR A 106 -12.82 7.05 0.37
N TYR A 107 -12.15 6.03 0.86
CA TYR A 107 -12.04 5.78 2.29
C TYR A 107 -11.50 7.05 2.92
N HIS A 108 -12.35 7.74 3.67
CA HIS A 108 -12.13 9.08 4.17
C HIS A 108 -10.80 9.16 4.93
N LEU A 109 -9.81 9.77 4.30
CA LEU A 109 -8.62 10.29 4.95
C LEU A 109 -9.07 11.40 5.92
N ARG A 110 -9.53 11.04 7.12
CA ARG A 110 -9.61 11.98 8.22
C ARG A 110 -8.18 12.26 8.69
N SER A 111 -7.47 13.11 7.94
CA SER A 111 -6.33 13.83 8.47
C SER A 111 -6.86 15.01 9.26
N GLY A 112 -6.34 15.22 10.46
CA GLY A 112 -6.77 16.30 11.33
C GLY A 112 -6.62 17.68 10.68
N ALA A 113 -7.53 18.57 11.06
CA ALA A 113 -7.50 20.03 11.00
C ALA A 113 -6.79 20.67 9.79
N GLY A 114 -7.30 20.42 8.59
CA GLY A 114 -7.02 21.21 7.39
C GLY A 114 -8.33 21.80 6.89
N SER A 115 -8.31 22.94 6.17
CA SER A 115 -9.53 23.47 5.58
C SER A 115 -10.09 22.47 4.57
N VAL A 116 -11.42 22.33 4.47
CA VAL A 116 -12.13 21.41 3.58
C VAL A 116 -11.63 21.50 2.13
N GLN A 117 -11.21 22.68 1.71
CA GLN A 117 -10.69 22.94 0.37
C GLN A 117 -9.31 22.30 0.13
N ASN A 118 -8.40 22.36 1.10
CA ASN A 118 -7.10 21.68 1.03
C ASN A 118 -7.23 20.15 1.02
N ASP A 119 -8.24 19.62 1.70
CA ASP A 119 -8.48 18.18 1.73
C ASP A 119 -9.06 17.67 0.39
N MET A 120 -9.86 18.48 -0.29
CA MET A 120 -10.42 18.15 -1.60
C MET A 120 -9.33 18.16 -2.68
N GLU A 121 -8.50 19.19 -2.74
CA GLU A 121 -7.36 19.28 -3.67
C GLU A 121 -6.35 18.12 -3.48
N ARG A 122 -6.09 17.73 -2.23
CA ARG A 122 -5.23 16.59 -1.91
C ARG A 122 -5.82 15.26 -2.37
N ARG A 123 -7.15 15.11 -2.28
CA ARG A 123 -7.85 13.89 -2.76
C ARG A 123 -7.79 13.80 -4.27
N GLU A 124 -8.08 14.89 -4.97
CA GLU A 124 -8.01 14.95 -6.43
C GLU A 124 -6.59 14.64 -6.94
N LEU A 125 -5.57 15.25 -6.30
CA LEU A 125 -4.17 14.96 -6.62
C LEU A 125 -3.83 13.50 -6.35
N GLY A 126 -4.29 12.94 -5.23
CA GLY A 126 -4.09 11.53 -4.88
C GLY A 126 -4.71 10.59 -5.91
N ALA A 127 -5.94 10.87 -6.34
CA ALA A 127 -6.64 10.11 -7.37
C ALA A 127 -5.92 10.18 -8.73
N GLN A 128 -5.44 11.37 -9.13
CA GLN A 128 -4.67 11.55 -10.37
C GLN A 128 -3.35 10.76 -10.33
N VAL A 129 -2.64 10.79 -9.20
CA VAL A 129 -1.39 10.02 -9.02
C VAL A 129 -1.70 8.52 -9.08
N GLN A 130 -2.76 8.04 -8.42
CA GLN A 130 -3.16 6.64 -8.48
C GLN A 130 -3.48 6.22 -9.92
N ALA A 131 -4.31 6.98 -10.63
CA ALA A 131 -4.63 6.72 -12.04
C ALA A 131 -3.39 6.73 -12.96
N GLY A 132 -2.37 7.51 -12.60
CA GLY A 132 -1.07 7.49 -13.27
C GLY A 132 -0.27 6.23 -12.98
N ILE A 133 -0.24 5.80 -11.73
CA ILE A 133 0.43 4.56 -11.28
C ILE A 133 -0.20 3.34 -11.95
N ASP A 134 -1.51 3.32 -12.15
CA ASP A 134 -2.24 2.21 -12.78
C ASP A 134 -1.89 2.00 -14.25
N LYS A 135 -1.37 3.03 -14.89
CA LYS A 135 -0.89 2.96 -16.29
C LYS A 135 0.56 2.50 -16.42
N LEU A 136 1.29 2.36 -15.31
CA LEU A 136 2.64 1.81 -15.34
C LEU A 136 2.59 0.30 -15.56
N SER A 137 3.63 -0.23 -16.22
CA SER A 137 3.82 -1.68 -16.27
C SER A 137 3.97 -2.26 -14.85
N PRO A 138 3.55 -3.52 -14.60
CA PRO A 138 3.55 -4.12 -13.27
C PRO A 138 4.88 -4.01 -12.52
N ASP A 139 5.99 -4.22 -13.21
CA ASP A 139 7.33 -4.15 -12.64
C ASP A 139 7.74 -2.73 -12.23
N LEU A 140 7.40 -1.73 -13.05
CA LEU A 140 7.67 -0.32 -12.75
C LEU A 140 6.78 0.16 -11.63
N ARG A 141 5.48 -0.17 -11.68
CA ARG A 141 4.49 0.14 -10.64
C ARG A 141 4.99 -0.35 -9.27
N THR A 142 5.34 -1.62 -9.16
CA THR A 142 5.82 -2.22 -7.91
C THR A 142 7.01 -1.45 -7.34
N CYS A 143 8.03 -1.19 -8.16
CA CYS A 143 9.23 -0.50 -7.69
C CYS A 143 8.98 0.95 -7.28
N VAL A 144 8.11 1.68 -7.99
CA VAL A 144 7.72 3.06 -7.66
C VAL A 144 6.93 3.10 -6.36
N ILE A 145 5.92 2.23 -6.19
CA ILE A 145 5.15 2.16 -4.94
C ILE A 145 6.06 1.90 -3.75
N LEU A 146 6.93 0.88 -3.84
CA LEU A 146 7.80 0.52 -2.74
C LEU A 146 8.81 1.61 -2.39
N ARG A 147 9.36 2.30 -3.39
CA ARG A 147 10.37 3.33 -3.15
C ARG A 147 9.79 4.68 -2.76
N ASP A 148 8.77 5.16 -3.50
CA ASP A 148 8.32 6.56 -3.42
C ASP A 148 7.12 6.75 -2.49
N ILE A 149 6.39 5.68 -2.17
CA ILE A 149 5.23 5.71 -1.28
C ILE A 149 5.50 5.00 0.03
N GLU A 150 6.10 3.80 -0.03
CA GLU A 150 6.47 3.03 1.16
C GLU A 150 7.86 3.40 1.71
N GLU A 151 8.60 4.26 1.02
CA GLU A 151 9.90 4.82 1.42
C GLU A 151 10.99 3.77 1.71
N LEU A 152 10.84 2.56 1.14
CA LEU A 152 11.83 1.50 1.34
C LEU A 152 13.18 1.85 0.71
N SER A 153 14.26 1.46 1.36
CA SER A 153 15.61 1.50 0.81
C SER A 153 15.75 0.57 -0.40
N TYR A 154 16.77 0.79 -1.22
CA TYR A 154 17.05 -0.12 -2.34
C TYR A 154 17.27 -1.55 -1.87
N GLN A 155 17.99 -1.74 -0.74
CA GLN A 155 18.26 -3.06 -0.20
C GLN A 155 16.98 -3.77 0.26
N GLU A 156 16.10 -3.09 0.97
CA GLU A 156 14.81 -3.67 1.38
C GLU A 156 13.96 -4.08 0.17
N ILE A 157 14.02 -3.31 -0.93
CA ILE A 157 13.32 -3.67 -2.18
C ILE A 157 13.98 -4.89 -2.85
N VAL A 158 15.32 -4.96 -2.85
CA VAL A 158 16.06 -6.14 -3.33
C VAL A 158 15.66 -7.39 -2.57
N ASP A 159 15.65 -7.32 -1.23
CA ASP A 159 15.31 -8.44 -0.36
C ASP A 159 13.85 -8.88 -0.54
N LEU A 160 12.94 -7.91 -0.73
CA LEU A 160 11.51 -8.15 -0.90
C LEU A 160 11.18 -8.73 -2.28
N LEU A 161 11.83 -8.24 -3.35
CA LEU A 161 11.52 -8.63 -4.72
C LEU A 161 12.38 -9.77 -5.27
N GLY A 162 13.52 -10.05 -4.63
CA GLY A 162 14.50 -11.04 -5.09
C GLY A 162 15.14 -10.68 -6.43
N ILE A 163 15.36 -9.39 -6.71
CA ILE A 163 15.96 -8.91 -7.97
C ILE A 163 17.21 -8.07 -7.69
N PRO A 164 18.18 -8.03 -8.62
CA PRO A 164 19.42 -7.26 -8.44
C PRO A 164 19.18 -5.76 -8.22
N GLU A 165 20.01 -5.12 -7.40
CA GLU A 165 19.91 -3.69 -7.06
C GLU A 165 19.94 -2.79 -8.30
N GLY A 166 20.77 -3.10 -9.29
CA GLY A 166 20.79 -2.37 -10.56
C GLY A 166 19.45 -2.42 -11.31
N THR A 167 18.74 -3.56 -11.22
CA THR A 167 17.40 -3.71 -11.78
C THR A 167 16.39 -2.86 -11.01
N VAL A 168 16.46 -2.84 -9.67
CA VAL A 168 15.60 -1.99 -8.82
C VAL A 168 15.79 -0.52 -9.19
N LYS A 169 17.04 -0.02 -9.20
CA LYS A 169 17.38 1.36 -9.56
C LYS A 169 16.87 1.74 -10.96
N SER A 170 17.09 0.87 -11.93
CA SER A 170 16.64 1.06 -13.31
C SER A 170 15.12 1.13 -13.43
N ARG A 171 14.39 0.22 -12.74
CA ARG A 171 12.92 0.20 -12.74
C ARG A 171 12.33 1.43 -12.07
N ILE A 172 12.87 1.88 -10.94
CA ILE A 172 12.45 3.10 -10.26
C ILE A 172 12.63 4.31 -11.17
N ASN A 173 13.82 4.47 -11.75
CA ASN A 173 14.10 5.61 -12.63
C ASN A 173 13.16 5.65 -13.85
N ARG A 174 13.01 4.52 -14.55
CA ARG A 174 12.08 4.41 -15.69
C ARG A 174 10.64 4.64 -15.28
N GLY A 175 10.21 4.10 -14.15
CA GLY A 175 8.87 4.28 -13.62
C GLY A 175 8.55 5.74 -13.31
N ARG A 176 9.48 6.46 -12.68
CA ARG A 176 9.33 7.92 -12.42
C ARG A 176 9.22 8.73 -13.71
N ILE A 177 10.06 8.43 -14.71
CA ILE A 177 10.02 9.12 -16.01
C ILE A 177 8.69 8.86 -16.72
N GLU A 178 8.23 7.62 -16.73
CA GLU A 178 6.97 7.22 -17.36
C GLU A 178 5.77 7.82 -16.64
N LEU A 179 5.74 7.74 -15.31
CA LEU A 179 4.70 8.36 -14.50
C LEU A 179 4.61 9.87 -14.74
N ALA A 180 5.74 10.56 -14.78
CA ALA A 180 5.76 12.00 -15.08
C ALA A 180 5.19 12.32 -16.46
N LYS A 181 5.46 11.49 -17.49
CA LYS A 181 4.86 11.64 -18.83
C LYS A 181 3.36 11.43 -18.81
N ILE A 182 2.90 10.40 -18.11
CA ILE A 182 1.46 10.07 -17.96
C ILE A 182 0.73 11.23 -17.29
N LEU A 183 1.22 11.69 -16.15
CA LEU A 183 0.60 12.79 -15.40
C LEU A 183 0.54 14.10 -16.17
N ARG A 184 1.60 14.43 -16.97
CA ARG A 184 1.58 15.58 -17.85
C ARG A 184 0.49 15.48 -18.91
N ARG A 185 0.33 14.31 -19.54
CA ARG A 185 -0.72 14.08 -20.54
C ARG A 185 -2.12 14.20 -19.95
N MET A 186 -2.33 13.66 -18.74
CA MET A 186 -3.62 13.75 -18.04
C MET A 186 -3.98 15.21 -17.71
N ARG A 187 -3.03 16.03 -17.27
CA ARG A 187 -3.24 17.48 -17.03
C ARG A 187 -3.62 18.23 -18.30
N VAL A 188 -2.95 17.97 -19.42
CA VAL A 188 -3.25 18.62 -20.71
C VAL A 188 -4.67 18.31 -21.16
N VAL A 189 -5.11 17.05 -21.04
CA VAL A 189 -6.48 16.63 -21.40
C VAL A 189 -7.51 17.30 -20.50
N ALA A 190 -7.27 17.40 -19.20
CA ALA A 190 -8.18 18.07 -18.26
C ALA A 190 -8.34 19.58 -18.60
N MET A 191 -7.26 20.25 -18.97
CA MET A 191 -7.30 21.68 -19.36
C MET A 191 -7.94 21.92 -20.73
N SER A 192 -8.02 20.90 -21.61
CA SER A 192 -8.64 21.03 -22.94
C SER A 192 -10.16 20.78 -22.92
N ASN A 193 -10.69 20.26 -21.82
CA ASN A 193 -12.11 19.95 -21.66
C ASN A 193 -12.86 20.98 -20.78
N THR A 194 -12.19 22.08 -20.41
CA THR A 194 -12.75 23.22 -19.65
C THR A 194 -12.86 24.44 -20.56
#